data_4598bdd390e5deb886d47a8f7b2a0073
#
_entry.id   4598bdd390e5deb886d47a8f7b2a0073
#
_cell.length_a   1.000
_cell.length_b   1.000
_cell.length_c   1.000
_cell.angle_alpha   90.00
_cell.angle_beta   90.00
_cell.angle_gamma   90.00
#
_symmetry.space_group_name_H-M   'P 1'
#
loop_
_entity.id
_entity.type
_entity.pdbx_description
1 polymer ?
#
loop_
_entity_poly.entity_id
_entity_poly.type
_entity_poly.pdbx_seq_one_letter_code
_entity_poly.pdbx_strand_id
1 'polypeptide(L)'
;VRLISNTGSDRVLDELKQITEGTSLSVASASFSLFAYASLRESLGALREAQLIVSSDAPTEQLLGEDADRSLRNQLIAKWLARDCLSFLLKIAQIAELSQSLFQSVLVLRDANNQPTTALSGDCSFTTAGLGITPKAGFSLIQVAESALEASALDRWFTQTWSQLSTTVPKGLLANALATIAADAPAFELYPRMLMHLLSGGDELLDEDQIINAATGIRETAVW
;
A
#
# COMPACT_ATOMS: atom_id res chain seq x y z
N VAL A 1 15.84 3.23 -20.42
CA VAL A 1 14.47 2.99 -19.93
C VAL A 1 14.08 1.55 -20.22
N ARG A 2 13.67 0.81 -19.22
CA ARG A 2 13.06 -0.51 -19.32
C ARG A 2 11.56 -0.39 -19.08
N LEU A 3 10.78 -1.21 -19.75
CA LEU A 3 9.34 -1.29 -19.56
C LEU A 3 9.01 -2.60 -18.86
N ILE A 4 8.17 -2.54 -17.84
CA ILE A 4 7.67 -3.71 -17.12
C ILE A 4 6.15 -3.78 -17.19
N SER A 5 5.62 -4.99 -17.21
CA SER A 5 4.19 -5.25 -17.32
C SER A 5 3.52 -5.60 -16.00
N ASN A 6 4.30 -5.64 -14.92
CA ASN A 6 3.84 -5.98 -13.56
C ASN A 6 3.27 -7.40 -13.45
N THR A 7 3.79 -8.33 -14.25
CA THR A 7 3.35 -9.73 -14.31
C THR A 7 4.53 -10.69 -14.23
N GLY A 8 4.30 -11.90 -13.72
CA GLY A 8 5.33 -12.93 -13.63
C GLY A 8 6.48 -12.52 -12.70
N SER A 9 7.70 -12.52 -13.22
CA SER A 9 8.93 -12.10 -12.51
C SER A 9 9.32 -10.64 -12.76
N ASP A 10 8.51 -9.88 -13.46
CA ASP A 10 8.80 -8.51 -13.90
C ASP A 10 7.83 -7.53 -13.22
N ARG A 11 8.00 -7.37 -11.90
CA ARG A 11 7.08 -6.63 -11.04
C ARG A 11 7.75 -5.45 -10.37
N VAL A 12 6.95 -4.42 -10.07
CA VAL A 12 7.37 -3.28 -9.22
C VAL A 12 7.88 -3.77 -7.86
N LEU A 13 7.23 -4.79 -7.28
CA LEU A 13 7.66 -5.41 -6.03
C LEU A 13 9.12 -5.84 -6.07
N ASP A 14 9.56 -6.45 -7.17
CA ASP A 14 10.90 -6.99 -7.30
C ASP A 14 11.96 -5.88 -7.42
N GLU A 15 11.60 -4.73 -8.02
CA GLU A 15 12.43 -3.52 -8.02
C GLU A 15 12.59 -2.95 -6.60
N LEU A 16 11.49 -2.85 -5.85
CA LEU A 16 11.51 -2.30 -4.49
C LEU A 16 12.15 -3.24 -3.46
N LYS A 17 12.20 -4.54 -3.71
CA LYS A 17 12.93 -5.49 -2.86
C LYS A 17 14.45 -5.35 -2.94
N GLN A 18 14.96 -4.61 -3.92
CA GLN A 18 16.40 -4.32 -4.04
C GLN A 18 16.86 -3.16 -3.14
N ILE A 19 15.97 -2.58 -2.35
CA ILE A 19 16.27 -1.54 -1.36
C ILE A 19 17.35 -2.08 -0.40
N THR A 20 18.43 -1.31 -0.27
CA THR A 20 19.54 -1.59 0.63
C THR A 20 19.61 -0.57 1.76
N GLU A 21 20.41 -0.87 2.77
CA GLU A 21 20.61 0.05 3.90
C GLU A 21 21.15 1.41 3.45
N GLY A 22 20.59 2.47 4.01
CA GLY A 22 20.94 3.86 3.68
C GLY A 22 20.22 4.43 2.46
N THR A 23 19.44 3.65 1.73
CA THR A 23 18.60 4.12 0.62
C THR A 23 17.48 5.02 1.11
N SER A 24 17.07 6.00 0.30
CA SER A 24 15.85 6.82 0.51
C SER A 24 14.82 6.50 -0.56
N LEU A 25 13.55 6.51 -0.17
CA LEU A 25 12.42 6.24 -1.07
C LEU A 25 11.47 7.43 -1.13
N SER A 26 11.17 7.89 -2.33
CA SER A 26 10.10 8.88 -2.59
C SER A 26 8.98 8.22 -3.38
N VAL A 27 7.76 8.36 -2.90
CA VAL A 27 6.56 7.77 -3.49
C VAL A 27 5.52 8.85 -3.69
N ALA A 28 5.05 9.01 -4.92
CA ALA A 28 3.82 9.73 -5.22
C ALA A 28 2.80 8.70 -5.71
N SER A 29 1.72 8.49 -4.95
CA SER A 29 0.73 7.47 -5.25
C SER A 29 -0.68 7.95 -4.91
N ALA A 30 -1.62 7.71 -5.84
CA ALA A 30 -3.03 8.02 -5.61
C ALA A 30 -3.65 7.16 -4.50
N SER A 31 -3.15 5.95 -4.31
CA SER A 31 -3.67 4.98 -3.34
C SER A 31 -2.53 4.38 -2.53
N PHE A 32 -2.82 4.06 -1.27
CA PHE A 32 -1.90 3.39 -0.37
C PHE A 32 -2.60 2.18 0.25
N SER A 33 -1.98 1.01 0.22
CA SER A 33 -2.50 -0.22 0.81
C SER A 33 -1.60 -0.72 1.93
N LEU A 34 -2.22 -1.09 3.04
CA LEU A 34 -1.55 -1.69 4.18
C LEU A 34 -0.90 -3.04 3.83
N PHE A 35 -1.49 -3.80 2.89
CA PHE A 35 -0.95 -5.08 2.43
C PHE A 35 0.24 -4.91 1.47
N ALA A 36 0.27 -3.81 0.70
CA ALA A 36 1.46 -3.43 -0.06
C ALA A 36 2.62 -3.11 0.88
N TYR A 37 2.36 -2.33 1.94
CA TYR A 37 3.35 -2.09 2.99
C TYR A 37 3.84 -3.40 3.61
N ALA A 38 2.93 -4.32 3.97
CA ALA A 38 3.28 -5.61 4.56
C ALA A 38 4.25 -6.42 3.70
N SER A 39 4.04 -6.42 2.38
CA SER A 39 4.86 -7.15 1.41
C SER A 39 6.27 -6.57 1.22
N LEU A 40 6.44 -5.28 1.56
CA LEU A 40 7.72 -4.56 1.46
C LEU A 40 8.33 -4.27 2.84
N ARG A 41 7.72 -4.70 3.92
CA ARG A 41 8.06 -4.33 5.29
C ARG A 41 9.55 -4.47 5.61
N GLU A 42 10.15 -5.59 5.22
CA GLU A 42 11.57 -5.86 5.45
C GLU A 42 12.45 -4.87 4.68
N SER A 43 12.17 -4.66 3.39
CA SER A 43 12.92 -3.72 2.55
C SER A 43 12.75 -2.28 3.03
N LEU A 44 11.52 -1.88 3.40
CA LEU A 44 11.24 -0.55 3.94
C LEU A 44 11.93 -0.31 5.29
N GLY A 45 12.17 -1.36 6.07
CA GLY A 45 12.92 -1.29 7.33
C GLY A 45 14.39 -0.89 7.16
N ALA A 46 14.97 -1.07 5.98
CA ALA A 46 16.34 -0.67 5.64
C ALA A 46 16.47 0.80 5.19
N LEU A 47 15.34 1.49 4.97
CA LEU A 47 15.36 2.87 4.50
C LEU A 47 15.90 3.83 5.57
N ARG A 48 16.68 4.80 5.12
CA ARG A 48 17.09 5.95 5.93
C ARG A 48 15.92 6.93 6.13
N GLU A 49 15.20 7.22 5.06
CA GLU A 49 14.05 8.13 5.05
C GLU A 49 13.09 7.77 3.93
N ALA A 50 11.82 8.16 4.08
CA ALA A 50 10.81 8.04 3.06
C ALA A 50 10.02 9.35 2.91
N GLN A 51 9.65 9.69 1.67
CA GLN A 51 8.76 10.82 1.35
C GLN A 51 7.54 10.29 0.61
N LEU A 52 6.35 10.58 1.12
CA LEU A 52 5.11 10.06 0.57
C LEU A 52 4.20 11.23 0.14
N ILE A 53 3.85 11.29 -1.12
CA ILE A 53 2.74 12.11 -1.62
C ILE A 53 1.55 11.17 -1.78
N VAL A 54 0.48 11.40 -1.03
CA VAL A 54 -0.74 10.60 -1.06
C VAL A 54 -1.94 11.48 -1.36
N SER A 55 -2.98 10.92 -1.98
CA SER A 55 -4.24 11.64 -2.19
C SER A 55 -4.98 11.82 -0.87
N SER A 56 -5.47 13.03 -0.62
CA SER A 56 -6.31 13.33 0.55
C SER A 56 -7.70 12.71 0.45
N ASP A 57 -8.15 12.35 -0.74
CA ASP A 57 -9.49 11.83 -0.98
C ASP A 57 -9.60 10.31 -0.85
N ALA A 58 -8.49 9.62 -0.50
CA ALA A 58 -8.48 8.18 -0.37
C ALA A 58 -9.31 7.75 0.88
N PRO A 59 -10.44 7.07 0.70
CA PRO A 59 -11.22 6.58 1.84
C PRO A 59 -10.42 5.55 2.63
N THR A 60 -10.68 5.50 3.94
CA THR A 60 -10.00 4.55 4.87
C THR A 60 -10.11 3.09 4.39
N GLU A 61 -11.18 2.75 3.69
CA GLU A 61 -11.41 1.42 3.13
C GLU A 61 -10.37 1.02 2.09
N GLN A 62 -9.84 1.98 1.32
CA GLN A 62 -8.77 1.69 0.35
C GLN A 62 -7.45 1.25 1.02
N LEU A 63 -7.23 1.63 2.29
CA LEU A 63 -6.06 1.15 3.03
C LEU A 63 -6.09 -0.36 3.26
N LEU A 64 -7.28 -0.94 3.33
CA LEU A 64 -7.48 -2.39 3.46
C LEU A 64 -7.48 -3.12 2.11
N GLY A 65 -7.05 -2.44 1.05
CA GLY A 65 -6.89 -3.02 -0.28
C GLY A 65 -8.20 -3.15 -1.07
N GLU A 66 -8.07 -3.75 -2.24
CA GLU A 66 -9.16 -3.99 -3.20
C GLU A 66 -9.80 -5.37 -2.96
N ASP A 67 -10.78 -5.76 -3.79
CA ASP A 67 -11.45 -7.07 -3.69
C ASP A 67 -10.47 -8.25 -3.81
N ALA A 68 -9.42 -8.10 -4.62
CA ALA A 68 -8.35 -9.10 -4.73
C ALA A 68 -7.58 -9.33 -3.42
N ASP A 69 -7.64 -8.40 -2.47
CA ASP A 69 -6.99 -8.50 -1.15
C ASP A 69 -7.89 -9.10 -0.07
N ARG A 70 -9.08 -9.61 -0.44
CA ARG A 70 -10.05 -10.14 0.51
C ARG A 70 -9.45 -11.22 1.44
N SER A 71 -8.64 -12.11 0.90
CA SER A 71 -7.96 -13.14 1.69
C SER A 71 -7.00 -12.56 2.73
N LEU A 72 -6.33 -11.45 2.40
CA LEU A 72 -5.43 -10.74 3.32
C LEU A 72 -6.22 -9.97 4.40
N ARG A 73 -7.37 -9.39 4.03
CA ARG A 73 -8.26 -8.74 5.00
C ARG A 73 -8.81 -9.70 6.04
N ASN A 74 -9.09 -10.92 5.63
CA ASN A 74 -9.63 -11.95 6.52
C ASN A 74 -8.58 -12.48 7.53
N GLN A 75 -7.30 -12.22 7.28
CA GLN A 75 -6.26 -12.48 8.27
C GLN A 75 -6.37 -11.45 9.40
N LEU A 76 -6.35 -11.89 10.65
CA LEU A 76 -6.46 -11.02 11.84
C LEU A 76 -5.24 -10.12 12.08
N ILE A 77 -4.39 -9.96 11.08
CA ILE A 77 -3.13 -9.21 11.14
C ILE A 77 -3.29 -7.71 10.83
N ALA A 78 -4.41 -7.28 10.26
CA ALA A 78 -4.59 -5.90 9.78
C ALA A 78 -4.33 -4.84 10.87
N LYS A 79 -4.77 -5.08 12.10
CA LYS A 79 -4.52 -4.17 13.23
C LYS A 79 -3.04 -4.07 13.57
N TRP A 80 -2.38 -5.21 13.65
CA TRP A 80 -0.94 -5.24 13.92
C TRP A 80 -0.17 -4.55 12.80
N LEU A 81 -0.51 -4.82 11.54
CA LEU A 81 0.07 -4.16 10.39
C LEU A 81 -0.15 -2.65 10.42
N ALA A 82 -1.35 -2.20 10.80
CA ALA A 82 -1.64 -0.77 10.90
C ALA A 82 -0.79 -0.08 11.99
N ARG A 83 -0.59 -0.72 13.14
CA ARG A 83 0.30 -0.23 14.20
C ARG A 83 1.75 -0.17 13.75
N ASP A 84 2.22 -1.22 13.09
CA ASP A 84 3.58 -1.31 12.57
C ASP A 84 3.84 -0.27 11.48
N CYS A 85 2.91 -0.15 10.51
CA CYS A 85 2.95 0.87 9.45
C CYS A 85 2.94 2.29 10.02
N LEU A 86 2.07 2.57 11.00
CA LEU A 86 2.02 3.87 11.68
C LEU A 86 3.36 4.17 12.37
N SER A 87 3.95 3.18 13.04
CA SER A 87 5.27 3.33 13.68
C SER A 87 6.37 3.62 12.65
N PHE A 88 6.34 2.95 11.49
CA PHE A 88 7.25 3.22 10.37
C PHE A 88 7.09 4.66 9.87
N LEU A 89 5.86 5.08 9.57
CA LEU A 89 5.58 6.43 9.08
C LEU A 89 6.05 7.52 10.08
N LEU A 90 5.81 7.32 11.36
CA LEU A 90 6.22 8.27 12.40
C LEU A 90 7.73 8.38 12.58
N LYS A 91 8.48 7.32 12.26
CA LYS A 91 9.93 7.28 12.47
C LYS A 91 10.73 7.83 11.31
N ILE A 92 10.36 7.48 10.08
CA ILE A 92 11.20 7.72 8.90
C ILE A 92 10.47 8.34 7.72
N ALA A 93 9.15 8.45 7.75
CA ALA A 93 8.38 9.00 6.64
C ALA A 93 8.00 10.47 6.87
N GLN A 94 8.10 11.26 5.81
CA GLN A 94 7.44 12.56 5.68
C GLN A 94 6.27 12.38 4.72
N ILE A 95 5.12 12.95 5.04
CA ILE A 95 3.90 12.80 4.24
C ILE A 95 3.44 14.18 3.78
N ALA A 96 3.14 14.29 2.50
CA ALA A 96 2.43 15.42 1.92
C ALA A 96 1.11 14.93 1.32
N GLU A 97 0.02 15.62 1.60
CA GLU A 97 -1.31 15.29 1.10
C GLU A 97 -1.63 16.16 -0.12
N LEU A 98 -2.06 15.50 -1.18
CA LEU A 98 -2.45 16.14 -2.43
C LEU A 98 -3.98 16.18 -2.52
N SER A 99 -4.55 17.38 -2.61
CA SER A 99 -5.99 17.57 -2.80
C SER A 99 -6.48 17.36 -4.25
N GLN A 100 -5.56 17.11 -5.16
CA GLN A 100 -5.84 16.84 -6.56
C GLN A 100 -5.63 15.35 -6.88
N SER A 101 -6.34 14.86 -7.90
CA SER A 101 -6.16 13.49 -8.35
C SER A 101 -4.79 13.28 -8.99
N LEU A 102 -4.11 12.23 -8.56
CA LEU A 102 -2.87 11.77 -9.15
C LEU A 102 -3.17 10.63 -10.14
N PHE A 103 -2.96 10.86 -11.43
CA PHE A 103 -3.29 9.88 -12.47
C PHE A 103 -2.22 8.82 -12.69
N GLN A 104 -0.98 9.13 -12.34
CA GLN A 104 0.14 8.20 -12.46
C GLN A 104 0.94 8.21 -11.16
N SER A 105 1.46 7.07 -10.79
CA SER A 105 2.35 6.97 -9.64
C SER A 105 3.81 7.14 -10.07
N VAL A 106 4.61 7.70 -9.17
CA VAL A 106 6.05 7.86 -9.34
C VAL A 106 6.73 7.35 -8.07
N LEU A 107 7.73 6.50 -8.26
CA LEU A 107 8.61 6.04 -7.19
C LEU A 107 10.05 6.36 -7.56
N VAL A 108 10.81 6.89 -6.61
CA VAL A 108 12.23 7.22 -6.83
C VAL A 108 13.05 6.64 -5.68
N LEU A 109 14.05 5.85 -6.02
CA LEU A 109 15.06 5.35 -5.10
C LEU A 109 16.31 6.20 -5.21
N ARG A 110 16.87 6.58 -4.05
CA ARG A 110 18.16 7.30 -3.97
C ARG A 110 19.12 6.51 -3.12
N ASP A 111 20.38 6.58 -3.49
CA ASP A 111 21.47 5.95 -2.72
C ASP A 111 21.78 6.72 -1.41
N ALA A 112 22.79 6.26 -0.68
CA ALA A 112 23.24 6.87 0.56
C ALA A 112 23.74 8.33 0.38
N ASN A 113 24.15 8.71 -0.84
CA ASN A 113 24.59 10.06 -1.20
C ASN A 113 23.41 10.92 -1.69
N ASN A 114 22.19 10.42 -1.57
CA ASN A 114 20.97 11.10 -2.04
C ASN A 114 20.91 11.28 -3.58
N GLN A 115 21.61 10.42 -4.33
CA GLN A 115 21.57 10.45 -5.79
C GLN A 115 20.49 9.47 -6.30
N PRO A 116 19.62 9.88 -7.23
CA PRO A 116 18.62 9.02 -7.79
C PRO A 116 19.29 7.87 -8.58
N THR A 117 18.97 6.64 -8.22
CA THR A 117 19.51 5.43 -8.84
C THR A 117 18.52 4.76 -9.76
N THR A 118 17.28 4.65 -9.30
CA THR A 118 16.18 4.00 -10.02
C THR A 118 14.91 4.81 -9.82
N ALA A 119 14.13 4.99 -10.87
CA ALA A 119 12.82 5.59 -10.77
C ALA A 119 11.80 4.83 -11.62
N LEU A 120 10.58 4.73 -11.10
CA LEU A 120 9.46 4.09 -11.77
C LEU A 120 8.34 5.10 -11.98
N SER A 121 7.66 5.01 -13.12
CA SER A 121 6.48 5.82 -13.38
C SER A 121 5.43 5.05 -14.16
N GLY A 122 4.17 5.35 -13.91
CA GLY A 122 3.04 4.72 -14.58
C GLY A 122 2.04 4.11 -13.58
N ASP A 123 1.55 2.92 -13.90
CA ASP A 123 0.56 2.20 -13.12
C ASP A 123 1.18 1.39 -11.97
N CYS A 124 2.00 2.06 -11.17
CA CYS A 124 2.76 1.51 -10.04
C CYS A 124 2.30 2.12 -8.70
N SER A 125 0.98 2.21 -8.48
CA SER A 125 0.43 2.68 -7.21
C SER A 125 0.93 1.82 -6.03
N PHE A 126 0.99 2.42 -4.83
CA PHE A 126 1.45 1.71 -3.64
C PHE A 126 0.32 0.83 -3.07
N THR A 127 -0.15 -0.10 -3.92
CA THR A 127 -1.18 -1.10 -3.65
C THR A 127 -0.67 -2.48 -4.05
N THR A 128 -1.32 -3.54 -3.60
CA THR A 128 -0.96 -4.91 -3.99
C THR A 128 -1.03 -5.13 -5.50
N ALA A 129 -2.04 -4.59 -6.14
CA ALA A 129 -2.18 -4.63 -7.61
C ALA A 129 -1.12 -3.77 -8.31
N GLY A 130 -0.85 -2.57 -7.81
CA GLY A 130 0.18 -1.69 -8.38
C GLY A 130 1.60 -2.20 -8.19
N LEU A 131 1.86 -3.01 -7.16
CA LEU A 131 3.14 -3.70 -6.94
C LEU A 131 3.26 -5.04 -7.68
N GLY A 132 2.18 -5.53 -8.32
CA GLY A 132 2.15 -6.82 -9.00
C GLY A 132 2.07 -8.02 -8.07
N ILE A 133 1.52 -7.84 -6.86
CA ILE A 133 1.31 -8.91 -5.87
C ILE A 133 0.00 -9.63 -6.20
N THR A 134 -1.05 -8.88 -6.43
CA THR A 134 -2.36 -9.39 -6.83
C THR A 134 -2.62 -9.10 -8.31
N PRO A 135 -3.38 -9.96 -9.01
CA PRO A 135 -3.75 -9.71 -10.40
C PRO A 135 -4.52 -8.40 -10.54
N LYS A 136 -4.25 -7.67 -11.60
CA LYS A 136 -4.99 -6.47 -11.99
C LYS A 136 -5.79 -6.75 -13.26
N ALA A 137 -7.01 -6.23 -13.34
CA ALA A 137 -7.78 -6.25 -14.58
C ALA A 137 -7.15 -5.25 -15.57
N GLY A 138 -6.84 -5.73 -16.78
CA GLY A 138 -6.26 -4.91 -17.85
C GLY A 138 -4.74 -4.99 -17.95
N PHE A 139 -4.21 -4.17 -18.85
CA PHE A 139 -2.76 -4.12 -19.11
C PHE A 139 -2.13 -2.97 -18.34
N SER A 140 -1.06 -3.25 -17.62
CA SER A 140 -0.22 -2.25 -16.98
C SER A 140 1.03 -2.02 -17.82
N LEU A 141 1.45 -0.77 -17.91
CA LEU A 141 2.74 -0.40 -18.48
C LEU A 141 3.44 0.53 -17.49
N ILE A 142 4.60 0.10 -17.04
CA ILE A 142 5.40 0.84 -16.08
C ILE A 142 6.77 1.06 -16.67
N GLN A 143 7.21 2.29 -16.61
CA GLN A 143 8.50 2.72 -17.09
C GLN A 143 9.51 2.69 -15.92
N VAL A 144 10.62 2.01 -16.12
CA VAL A 144 11.74 1.94 -15.18
C VAL A 144 12.92 2.69 -15.75
N ALA A 145 13.33 3.75 -15.09
CA ALA A 145 14.54 4.52 -15.38
C ALA A 145 15.68 3.95 -14.55
N GLU A 146 16.66 3.33 -15.20
CA GLU A 146 17.79 2.64 -14.54
C GLU A 146 19.08 3.46 -14.59
N SER A 147 19.15 4.46 -15.47
CA SER A 147 20.28 5.38 -15.49
C SER A 147 20.06 6.58 -14.57
N ALA A 148 21.11 7.09 -13.93
CA ALA A 148 21.03 8.26 -13.07
C ALA A 148 20.45 9.48 -13.81
N LEU A 149 20.73 9.62 -15.12
CA LEU A 149 20.19 10.71 -15.94
C LEU A 149 18.67 10.64 -16.08
N GLU A 150 18.14 9.45 -16.38
CA GLU A 150 16.70 9.21 -16.54
C GLU A 150 15.98 9.31 -15.20
N ALA A 151 16.52 8.68 -14.16
CA ALA A 151 15.97 8.75 -12.80
C ALA A 151 15.92 10.19 -12.29
N SER A 152 16.92 11.02 -12.60
CA SER A 152 16.96 12.44 -12.22
C SER A 152 15.83 13.26 -12.82
N ALA A 153 15.26 12.87 -13.96
CA ALA A 153 14.12 13.57 -14.53
C ALA A 153 12.85 13.38 -13.68
N LEU A 154 12.58 12.15 -13.26
CA LEU A 154 11.45 11.82 -12.38
C LEU A 154 11.68 12.35 -10.96
N ASP A 155 12.92 12.29 -10.48
CA ASP A 155 13.32 12.85 -9.20
C ASP A 155 13.09 14.37 -9.12
N ARG A 156 13.43 15.08 -10.18
CA ARG A 156 13.18 16.53 -10.28
C ARG A 156 11.69 16.83 -10.24
N TRP A 157 10.89 16.08 -10.99
CA TRP A 157 9.43 16.23 -10.96
C TRP A 157 8.88 16.00 -9.54
N PHE A 158 9.32 14.93 -8.88
CA PHE A 158 8.91 14.63 -7.51
C PHE A 158 9.28 15.77 -6.56
N THR A 159 10.53 16.24 -6.61
CA THR A 159 11.04 17.30 -5.74
C THR A 159 10.31 18.63 -5.97
N GLN A 160 10.00 18.96 -7.21
CA GLN A 160 9.21 20.17 -7.53
C GLN A 160 7.79 20.05 -7.00
N THR A 161 7.14 18.90 -7.17
CA THR A 161 5.79 18.65 -6.64
C THR A 161 5.80 18.70 -5.12
N TRP A 162 6.76 18.04 -4.50
CA TRP A 162 6.94 18.04 -3.05
C TRP A 162 7.07 19.46 -2.47
N SER A 163 7.87 20.31 -3.11
CA SER A 163 8.10 21.67 -2.64
C SER A 163 6.85 22.58 -2.70
N GLN A 164 5.88 22.23 -3.53
CA GLN A 164 4.61 22.95 -3.67
C GLN A 164 3.55 22.50 -2.64
N LEU A 165 3.75 21.35 -2.02
CA LEU A 165 2.83 20.81 -1.05
C LEU A 165 3.24 21.23 0.36
N SER A 166 2.26 21.58 1.19
CA SER A 166 2.50 21.79 2.60
C SER A 166 2.84 20.43 3.24
N THR A 167 4.06 20.29 3.75
CA THR A 167 4.42 19.14 4.55
C THR A 167 3.62 19.18 5.84
N THR A 168 2.63 18.35 5.93
CA THR A 168 1.98 18.07 7.20
C THR A 168 2.83 17.07 7.97
N VAL A 169 3.12 17.40 9.23
CA VAL A 169 3.62 16.44 10.21
C VAL A 169 2.71 15.20 10.15
N PRO A 170 3.19 13.97 10.41
CA PRO A 170 2.45 12.69 10.24
C PRO A 170 1.22 12.56 11.16
N LYS A 171 0.38 13.56 11.21
CA LYS A 171 -0.96 13.64 11.81
C LYS A 171 -2.02 13.82 10.73
N GLY A 172 -1.66 13.61 9.46
CA GLY A 172 -2.57 13.72 8.32
C GLY A 172 -3.60 12.60 8.25
N LEU A 173 -4.42 12.65 7.21
CA LEU A 173 -5.53 11.70 7.00
C LEU A 173 -5.06 10.24 6.98
N LEU A 174 -3.91 9.95 6.36
CA LEU A 174 -3.34 8.60 6.31
C LEU A 174 -3.02 8.07 7.73
N ALA A 175 -2.35 8.88 8.57
CA ALA A 175 -2.01 8.46 9.92
C ALA A 175 -3.26 8.27 10.79
N ASN A 176 -4.26 9.13 10.66
CA ASN A 176 -5.53 9.01 11.37
C ASN A 176 -6.31 7.76 10.93
N ALA A 177 -6.34 7.46 9.65
CA ALA A 177 -6.98 6.26 9.10
C ALA A 177 -6.30 4.98 9.61
N LEU A 178 -4.95 4.94 9.61
CA LEU A 178 -4.20 3.83 10.20
C LEU A 178 -4.45 3.69 11.70
N ALA A 179 -4.53 4.80 12.43
CA ALA A 179 -4.86 4.77 13.87
C ALA A 179 -6.27 4.22 14.12
N THR A 180 -7.23 4.53 13.25
CA THR A 180 -8.59 3.99 13.31
C THR A 180 -8.59 2.47 13.11
N ILE A 181 -7.85 1.96 12.12
CA ILE A 181 -7.71 0.51 11.88
C ILE A 181 -6.97 -0.17 13.05
N ALA A 182 -5.98 0.49 13.62
CA ALA A 182 -5.18 0.00 14.74
C ALA A 182 -5.95 -0.03 16.07
N ALA A 183 -7.05 0.71 16.18
CA ALA A 183 -7.86 0.79 17.40
C ALA A 183 -8.45 -0.59 17.77
N ASP A 184 -8.71 -0.80 19.06
CA ASP A 184 -9.30 -2.04 19.50
C ASP A 184 -10.79 -2.10 19.11
N ALA A 185 -11.16 -3.15 18.38
CA ALA A 185 -12.56 -3.44 18.09
C ALA A 185 -13.23 -4.09 19.32
N PRO A 186 -14.49 -3.82 19.56
CA PRO A 186 -15.23 -4.50 20.61
C PRO A 186 -15.27 -6.02 20.35
N ALA A 187 -15.34 -6.80 21.44
CA ALA A 187 -15.21 -8.26 21.37
C ALA A 187 -16.23 -8.94 20.42
N PHE A 188 -17.43 -8.37 20.28
CA PHE A 188 -18.46 -8.90 19.39
C PHE A 188 -18.12 -8.76 17.90
N GLU A 189 -17.25 -7.83 17.52
CA GLU A 189 -16.75 -7.72 16.13
C GLU A 189 -15.56 -8.64 15.88
N LEU A 190 -14.84 -9.01 16.92
CA LEU A 190 -13.69 -9.92 16.79
C LEU A 190 -14.14 -11.37 16.58
N TYR A 191 -15.24 -11.76 17.22
CA TYR A 191 -15.74 -13.13 17.19
C TYR A 191 -16.07 -13.63 15.78
N PRO A 192 -16.85 -12.92 14.97
CA PRO A 192 -17.10 -13.32 13.58
C PRO A 192 -15.83 -13.41 12.74
N ARG A 193 -14.89 -12.46 12.91
CA ARG A 193 -13.61 -12.45 12.18
C ARG A 193 -12.72 -13.64 12.57
N MET A 194 -12.70 -14.01 13.84
CA MET A 194 -11.99 -15.19 14.30
C MET A 194 -12.61 -16.48 13.72
N LEU A 195 -13.93 -16.55 13.67
CA LEU A 195 -14.64 -17.67 13.09
C LEU A 195 -14.34 -17.79 11.58
N MET A 196 -14.38 -16.67 10.86
CA MET A 196 -13.97 -16.60 9.45
C MET A 196 -12.56 -17.12 9.24
N HIS A 197 -11.61 -16.68 10.06
CA HIS A 197 -10.21 -17.12 9.96
C HIS A 197 -10.08 -18.63 10.21
N LEU A 198 -10.78 -19.17 11.18
CA LEU A 198 -10.78 -20.61 11.50
C LEU A 198 -11.43 -21.44 10.39
N LEU A 199 -12.50 -20.94 9.77
CA LEU A 199 -13.24 -21.65 8.74
C LEU A 199 -12.63 -21.52 7.35
N SER A 200 -11.90 -20.42 7.06
CA SER A 200 -11.19 -20.20 5.79
C SER A 200 -9.83 -20.89 5.70
N GLY A 201 -9.48 -21.73 6.65
CA GLY A 201 -8.24 -22.54 6.65
C GLY A 201 -8.18 -23.63 5.55
N GLY A 202 -9.12 -23.66 4.62
CA GLY A 202 -9.09 -24.38 3.35
C GLY A 202 -9.37 -23.42 2.21
N ASP A 203 -8.93 -23.72 1.01
CA ASP A 203 -8.94 -22.91 -0.22
C ASP A 203 -10.34 -22.43 -0.71
N GLU A 204 -11.40 -22.64 0.04
CA GLU A 204 -12.75 -22.15 -0.28
C GLU A 204 -13.02 -20.85 0.50
N LEU A 205 -13.03 -19.76 -0.23
CA LEU A 205 -13.49 -18.45 0.24
C LEU A 205 -15.00 -18.54 0.57
N LEU A 206 -15.32 -18.78 1.82
CA LEU A 206 -16.69 -18.65 2.30
C LEU A 206 -17.08 -17.17 2.25
N ASP A 207 -18.28 -16.90 1.76
CA ASP A 207 -18.85 -15.56 1.74
C ASP A 207 -19.03 -15.04 3.18
N GLU A 208 -18.66 -13.78 3.42
CA GLU A 208 -18.78 -13.16 4.75
C GLU A 208 -20.20 -13.29 5.32
N ASP A 209 -21.21 -13.09 4.46
CA ASP A 209 -22.62 -13.19 4.85
C ASP A 209 -22.99 -14.63 5.26
N GLN A 210 -22.45 -15.64 4.58
CA GLN A 210 -22.69 -17.04 4.93
C GLN A 210 -22.09 -17.39 6.28
N ILE A 211 -20.92 -16.87 6.62
CA ILE A 211 -20.26 -17.13 7.89
C ILE A 211 -20.98 -16.43 9.03
N ILE A 212 -21.37 -15.16 8.84
CA ILE A 212 -22.14 -14.42 9.84
C ILE A 212 -23.47 -15.12 10.10
N ASN A 213 -24.18 -15.55 9.05
CA ASN A 213 -25.42 -16.28 9.18
C ASN A 213 -25.24 -17.62 9.88
N ALA A 214 -24.17 -18.36 9.60
CA ALA A 214 -23.84 -19.60 10.29
C ALA A 214 -23.49 -19.38 11.77
N ALA A 215 -22.73 -18.33 12.08
CA ALA A 215 -22.30 -18.01 13.44
C ALA A 215 -23.43 -17.45 14.31
N THR A 216 -24.37 -16.70 13.72
CA THR A 216 -25.48 -16.06 14.44
C THR A 216 -26.73 -16.94 14.48
N GLY A 217 -26.77 -18.04 13.71
CA GLY A 217 -27.94 -18.91 13.59
C GLY A 217 -29.13 -18.27 12.85
N ILE A 218 -28.93 -17.11 12.24
CA ILE A 218 -29.92 -16.44 11.41
C ILE A 218 -29.96 -17.16 10.07
N ARG A 219 -31.02 -17.94 9.85
CA ARG A 219 -31.30 -18.45 8.51
C ARG A 219 -31.99 -17.34 7.72
N GLU A 220 -31.43 -16.99 6.57
CA GLU A 220 -32.18 -16.24 5.59
C GLU A 220 -33.44 -17.01 5.26
N THR A 221 -34.58 -16.53 5.75
CA THR A 221 -35.87 -16.93 5.22
C THR A 221 -35.98 -16.28 3.85
N ALA A 222 -35.75 -17.07 2.81
CA ALA A 222 -36.03 -16.63 1.45
C ALA A 222 -37.47 -16.08 1.41
N VAL A 223 -37.60 -14.78 1.26
CA VAL A 223 -38.87 -14.14 0.98
C VAL A 223 -39.09 -14.33 -0.50
N TRP A 224 -40.07 -15.15 -0.85
CA TRP A 224 -40.58 -15.34 -2.20
C TRP A 224 -41.39 -14.13 -2.64
#